data_83069cd1f3ca4868e6a9b194a6dd2e16
#
_entry.id   83069cd1f3ca4868e6a9b194a6dd2e16
#
_cell.length_a   1.000
_cell.length_b   1.000
_cell.length_c   1.000
_cell.angle_alpha   90.00
_cell.angle_beta   90.00
_cell.angle_gamma   90.00
#
_symmetry.space_group_name_H-M   'P 1'
#
loop_
_entity.id
_entity.type
_entity.pdbx_description
1 polymer ?
#
loop_
_entity_poly.entity_id
_entity_poly.type
_entity_poly.pdbx_seq_one_letter_code
_entity_poly.pdbx_strand_id
1 'polypeptide(L)'
;MAFVPRLNISGMLNNPKWYSTDNPFYPTYGLPNCTCYAWGRFWEESNDDWNSMDRRPVNLPTGDGGQWWDMNQQSGAYESGQTPKLGAVICFSDNYGGSGHVAIVEQIDPNGNLTTSNSAWNSTYFWTDTVVNVGGTYNWSHYTCQGFIYNPYTEQPPTPTEFKKSKFPWYLYSRKLRNKESS
;
A
#
# COMPACT_ATOMS: atom_id res chain seq x y z
N MET A 1 -0.69 5.84 -12.95
CA MET A 1 -0.65 7.12 -12.19
C MET A 1 0.34 7.03 -11.05
N ALA A 2 0.94 8.16 -10.66
CA ALA A 2 1.76 8.19 -9.45
C ALA A 2 0.89 7.84 -8.24
N PHE A 3 1.41 7.00 -7.35
CA PHE A 3 0.72 6.60 -6.12
C PHE A 3 0.43 7.81 -5.23
N VAL A 4 -0.79 7.93 -4.75
CA VAL A 4 -1.22 8.99 -3.82
C VAL A 4 -1.51 8.36 -2.46
N PRO A 5 -0.66 8.63 -1.44
CA PRO A 5 -0.84 8.07 -0.10
C PRO A 5 -2.16 8.49 0.54
N ARG A 6 -2.87 7.56 1.14
CA ARG A 6 -4.05 7.82 1.97
C ARG A 6 -3.65 7.97 3.44
N LEU A 7 -3.59 9.20 3.90
CA LEU A 7 -3.21 9.52 5.29
C LEU A 7 -4.40 10.00 6.14
N ASN A 8 -5.60 10.04 5.57
CA ASN A 8 -6.83 10.39 6.27
C ASN A 8 -8.05 9.71 5.61
N ILE A 9 -9.18 9.77 6.30
CA ILE A 9 -10.43 9.10 5.89
C ILE A 9 -11.15 9.77 4.72
N SER A 10 -10.83 11.02 4.36
CA SER A 10 -11.65 11.83 3.46
C SER A 10 -11.89 11.17 2.09
N GLY A 11 -10.87 10.51 1.53
CA GLY A 11 -10.99 9.81 0.25
C GLY A 11 -11.93 8.60 0.27
N MET A 12 -12.06 7.91 1.41
CA MET A 12 -13.01 6.79 1.56
C MET A 12 -14.46 7.26 1.51
N LEU A 13 -14.73 8.44 2.04
CA LEU A 13 -16.09 9.00 2.06
C LEU A 13 -16.57 9.38 0.66
N ASN A 14 -15.65 9.67 -0.25
CA ASN A 14 -15.94 10.07 -1.62
C ASN A 14 -16.07 8.89 -2.61
N ASN A 15 -15.68 7.68 -2.19
CA ASN A 15 -15.67 6.51 -3.05
C ASN A 15 -16.33 5.28 -2.39
N PRO A 16 -17.64 5.32 -2.18
CA PRO A 16 -18.34 4.31 -1.39
C PRO A 16 -18.32 2.91 -2.01
N LYS A 17 -18.22 2.77 -3.34
CA LYS A 17 -18.34 1.45 -3.99
C LYS A 17 -17.14 0.55 -3.78
N TRP A 18 -15.93 1.08 -3.79
CA TRP A 18 -14.72 0.32 -3.46
C TRP A 18 -14.79 -0.32 -2.07
N TYR A 19 -15.47 0.33 -1.16
CA TYR A 19 -15.58 -0.05 0.25
C TYR A 19 -16.96 -0.54 0.64
N SER A 20 -17.88 -0.66 -0.31
CA SER A 20 -19.27 -1.06 -0.07
C SER A 20 -19.79 -2.03 -1.14
N THR A 21 -20.68 -1.63 -2.00
CA THR A 21 -21.51 -2.51 -2.87
C THR A 21 -20.75 -3.50 -3.73
N ASP A 22 -19.56 -3.15 -4.19
CA ASP A 22 -18.76 -4.01 -5.07
C ASP A 22 -17.66 -4.76 -4.31
N ASN A 23 -17.49 -4.49 -3.00
CA ASN A 23 -16.50 -5.13 -2.14
C ASN A 23 -17.00 -6.49 -1.64
N PRO A 24 -16.27 -7.60 -1.83
CA PRO A 24 -16.73 -8.94 -1.47
C PRO A 24 -16.93 -9.14 0.04
N PHE A 25 -16.29 -8.32 0.88
CA PHE A 25 -16.44 -8.38 2.34
C PHE A 25 -17.63 -7.56 2.85
N TYR A 26 -18.14 -6.63 2.05
CA TYR A 26 -19.15 -5.69 2.50
C TYR A 26 -20.47 -6.36 2.94
N PRO A 27 -21.00 -7.35 2.23
CA PRO A 27 -22.27 -7.98 2.61
C PRO A 27 -22.23 -8.68 3.97
N THR A 28 -21.04 -9.15 4.39
CA THR A 28 -20.88 -9.92 5.64
C THR A 28 -20.34 -9.08 6.78
N TYR A 29 -19.34 -8.24 6.48
CA TYR A 29 -18.58 -7.51 7.50
C TYR A 29 -18.72 -6.00 7.37
N GLY A 30 -18.60 -5.46 6.14
CA GLY A 30 -18.54 -4.02 5.88
C GLY A 30 -17.30 -3.36 6.50
N LEU A 31 -17.38 -2.05 6.69
CA LEU A 31 -16.42 -1.29 7.47
C LEU A 31 -17.02 -0.98 8.87
N PRO A 32 -16.21 -0.93 9.91
CA PRO A 32 -14.75 -1.12 9.97
C PRO A 32 -14.34 -2.60 9.89
N ASN A 33 -13.38 -2.92 9.01
CA ASN A 33 -12.81 -4.26 8.85
C ASN A 33 -11.54 -4.19 8.02
N CYS A 34 -10.46 -4.88 8.41
CA CYS A 34 -9.17 -4.80 7.74
C CYS A 34 -9.20 -5.35 6.31
N THR A 35 -9.86 -6.48 6.08
CA THR A 35 -9.94 -7.10 4.75
C THR A 35 -10.84 -6.30 3.80
N CYS A 36 -11.97 -5.80 4.29
CA CYS A 36 -12.84 -4.91 3.53
C CYS A 36 -12.09 -3.63 3.11
N TYR A 37 -11.36 -3.03 4.05
CA TYR A 37 -10.57 -1.82 3.80
C TYR A 37 -9.43 -2.08 2.79
N ALA A 38 -8.58 -3.06 3.07
CA ALA A 38 -7.41 -3.33 2.23
C ALA A 38 -7.82 -3.72 0.80
N TRP A 39 -8.88 -4.51 0.64
CA TRP A 39 -9.43 -4.87 -0.66
C TRP A 39 -9.91 -3.64 -1.44
N GLY A 40 -10.67 -2.76 -0.77
CA GLY A 40 -11.18 -1.53 -1.36
C GLY A 40 -10.07 -0.56 -1.76
N ARG A 41 -9.07 -0.36 -0.88
CA ARG A 41 -7.93 0.54 -1.15
C ARG A 41 -7.05 0.02 -2.28
N PHE A 42 -6.79 -1.28 -2.34
CA PHE A 42 -6.05 -1.91 -3.44
C PHE A 42 -6.80 -1.73 -4.77
N TRP A 43 -8.12 -1.85 -4.77
CA TRP A 43 -8.93 -1.65 -5.97
C TRP A 43 -8.93 -0.18 -6.41
N GLU A 44 -9.09 0.74 -5.49
CA GLU A 44 -9.00 2.17 -5.76
C GLU A 44 -7.66 2.53 -6.45
N GLU A 45 -6.55 2.02 -5.94
CA GLU A 45 -5.23 2.24 -6.54
C GLU A 45 -5.04 1.55 -7.90
N SER A 46 -5.80 0.52 -8.17
CA SER A 46 -5.76 -0.19 -9.46
C SER A 46 -6.55 0.52 -10.55
N ASN A 47 -7.35 1.52 -10.20
CA ASN A 47 -8.28 2.16 -11.13
C ASN A 47 -8.45 3.65 -10.82
N ASP A 48 -8.54 4.45 -11.88
CA ASP A 48 -8.70 5.91 -11.77
C ASP A 48 -10.13 6.33 -11.47
N ASP A 49 -11.09 5.55 -11.97
CA ASP A 49 -12.53 5.82 -11.83
C ASP A 49 -13.28 4.50 -11.70
N TRP A 50 -14.00 4.34 -10.59
CA TRP A 50 -14.83 3.18 -10.33
C TRP A 50 -16.07 3.09 -11.25
N ASN A 51 -16.47 4.18 -11.92
CA ASN A 51 -17.51 4.18 -12.95
C ASN A 51 -17.00 3.68 -14.30
N SER A 52 -15.70 3.56 -14.50
CA SER A 52 -15.14 3.09 -15.77
C SER A 52 -15.64 1.69 -16.11
N MET A 53 -16.04 1.50 -17.35
CA MET A 53 -16.42 0.17 -17.86
C MET A 53 -15.19 -0.74 -18.01
N ASP A 54 -13.99 -0.16 -18.11
CA ASP A 54 -12.71 -0.87 -18.23
C ASP A 54 -12.04 -1.09 -16.87
N ARG A 55 -12.81 -1.19 -15.78
CA ARG A 55 -12.29 -1.43 -14.45
C ARG A 55 -11.47 -2.73 -14.40
N ARG A 56 -10.26 -2.61 -13.88
CA ARG A 56 -9.42 -3.78 -13.64
C ARG A 56 -9.98 -4.59 -12.47
N PRO A 57 -10.22 -5.88 -12.65
CA PRO A 57 -10.70 -6.71 -11.56
C PRO A 57 -9.64 -6.85 -10.46
N VAL A 58 -10.09 -7.03 -9.24
CA VAL A 58 -9.23 -7.37 -8.10
C VAL A 58 -9.46 -8.83 -7.74
N ASN A 59 -8.37 -9.59 -7.65
CA ASN A 59 -8.35 -11.02 -7.32
C ASN A 59 -7.59 -11.27 -6.01
N LEU A 60 -7.68 -10.32 -5.05
CA LEU A 60 -7.15 -10.53 -3.71
C LEU A 60 -7.90 -11.67 -3.01
N PRO A 61 -7.28 -12.35 -2.04
CA PRO A 61 -7.92 -13.37 -1.24
C PRO A 61 -9.16 -12.86 -0.51
N THR A 62 -10.13 -13.76 -0.25
CA THR A 62 -11.37 -13.44 0.46
C THR A 62 -11.47 -14.10 1.84
N GLY A 63 -10.37 -14.66 2.35
CA GLY A 63 -10.27 -15.20 3.71
C GLY A 63 -9.98 -14.15 4.78
N ASP A 64 -9.73 -14.62 6.01
CA ASP A 64 -9.25 -13.76 7.10
C ASP A 64 -7.90 -13.13 6.78
N GLY A 65 -7.58 -11.99 7.39
CA GLY A 65 -6.37 -11.22 7.10
C GLY A 65 -5.07 -12.04 7.18
N GLY A 66 -4.95 -12.88 8.20
CA GLY A 66 -3.79 -13.78 8.38
C GLY A 66 -3.65 -14.89 7.34
N GLN A 67 -4.68 -15.13 6.53
CA GLN A 67 -4.68 -16.15 5.47
C GLN A 67 -4.29 -15.57 4.11
N TRP A 68 -4.31 -14.25 3.95
CA TRP A 68 -4.13 -13.61 2.63
C TRP A 68 -2.77 -13.93 2.00
N TRP A 69 -1.72 -13.94 2.80
CA TRP A 69 -0.39 -14.29 2.31
C TRP A 69 -0.39 -15.68 1.66
N ASP A 70 -0.78 -16.71 2.42
CA ASP A 70 -0.75 -18.09 1.97
C ASP A 70 -1.71 -18.34 0.79
N MET A 71 -2.90 -17.75 0.82
CA MET A 71 -3.87 -17.84 -0.28
C MET A 71 -3.33 -17.20 -1.56
N ASN A 72 -2.64 -16.06 -1.45
CA ASN A 72 -2.00 -15.43 -2.63
C ASN A 72 -0.82 -16.28 -3.15
N GLN A 73 -0.01 -16.87 -2.25
CA GLN A 73 1.06 -17.80 -2.67
C GLN A 73 0.49 -19.01 -3.43
N GLN A 74 -0.63 -19.56 -2.98
CA GLN A 74 -1.28 -20.72 -3.60
C GLN A 74 -1.92 -20.38 -4.94
N SER A 75 -2.58 -19.22 -5.04
CA SER A 75 -3.27 -18.81 -6.27
C SER A 75 -2.35 -18.20 -7.32
N GLY A 76 -1.24 -17.59 -6.89
CA GLY A 76 -0.36 -16.81 -7.77
C GLY A 76 -1.07 -15.60 -8.40
N ALA A 77 -2.14 -15.09 -7.79
CA ALA A 77 -2.94 -14.00 -8.35
C ALA A 77 -2.13 -12.69 -8.50
N TYR A 78 -1.26 -12.43 -7.54
CA TYR A 78 -0.38 -11.25 -7.55
C TYR A 78 1.06 -11.63 -7.19
N GLU A 79 2.02 -10.93 -7.81
CA GLU A 79 3.41 -10.95 -7.35
C GLU A 79 3.47 -10.53 -5.87
N SER A 80 4.35 -11.14 -5.12
CA SER A 80 4.49 -10.91 -3.68
C SER A 80 5.93 -11.11 -3.24
N GLY A 81 6.30 -10.62 -2.07
CA GLY A 81 7.67 -10.76 -1.56
C GLY A 81 7.88 -10.13 -0.20
N GLN A 82 9.13 -10.06 0.23
CA GLN A 82 9.53 -9.53 1.54
C GLN A 82 9.94 -8.06 1.51
N THR A 83 10.08 -7.46 0.32
CA THR A 83 10.44 -6.05 0.16
C THR A 83 9.16 -5.22 0.02
N PRO A 84 8.95 -4.18 0.85
CA PRO A 84 7.76 -3.34 0.74
C PRO A 84 7.74 -2.54 -0.55
N LYS A 85 6.55 -2.36 -1.11
CA LYS A 85 6.27 -1.43 -2.22
C LYS A 85 5.08 -0.54 -1.83
N LEU A 86 5.03 0.67 -2.35
CA LEU A 86 3.87 1.55 -2.17
C LEU A 86 2.61 0.90 -2.74
N GLY A 87 1.49 1.05 -2.06
CA GLY A 87 0.21 0.44 -2.45
C GLY A 87 0.11 -1.08 -2.24
N ALA A 88 1.17 -1.74 -1.75
CA ALA A 88 1.13 -3.16 -1.42
C ALA A 88 0.25 -3.43 -0.20
N VAL A 89 -0.38 -4.59 -0.19
CA VAL A 89 -0.97 -5.14 1.03
C VAL A 89 0.14 -5.73 1.88
N ILE A 90 0.34 -5.25 3.10
CA ILE A 90 1.15 -5.95 4.11
C ILE A 90 0.25 -6.95 4.85
N CYS A 91 0.70 -8.20 4.93
CA CYS A 91 -0.01 -9.31 5.55
C CYS A 91 0.63 -9.68 6.88
N PHE A 92 -0.19 -9.88 7.90
CA PHE A 92 0.24 -10.22 9.25
C PHE A 92 -0.49 -11.44 9.80
N SER A 93 0.27 -12.40 10.33
CA SER A 93 -0.26 -13.43 11.22
C SER A 93 -0.37 -12.90 12.65
N ASP A 94 -1.38 -13.38 13.39
CA ASP A 94 -1.54 -13.07 14.80
C ASP A 94 -0.80 -14.10 15.67
N ASN A 95 0.08 -13.64 16.55
CA ASN A 95 0.91 -14.50 17.41
C ASN A 95 0.10 -15.20 18.53
N TYR A 96 -1.14 -14.78 18.73
CA TYR A 96 -2.06 -15.37 19.71
C TYR A 96 -3.16 -16.23 19.09
N GLY A 97 -3.07 -16.49 17.77
CA GLY A 97 -4.01 -17.38 17.06
C GLY A 97 -5.31 -16.70 16.64
N GLY A 98 -5.34 -15.39 16.56
CA GLY A 98 -6.44 -14.62 15.99
C GLY A 98 -6.46 -14.63 14.48
N SER A 99 -7.40 -13.87 13.88
CA SER A 99 -7.62 -13.82 12.42
C SER A 99 -6.52 -13.10 11.62
N GLY A 100 -5.48 -12.60 12.28
CA GLY A 100 -4.43 -11.81 11.66
C GLY A 100 -4.89 -10.41 11.23
N HIS A 101 -4.08 -9.74 10.41
CA HIS A 101 -4.38 -8.39 9.95
C HIS A 101 -3.81 -8.14 8.54
N VAL A 102 -4.46 -7.24 7.81
CA VAL A 102 -3.96 -6.69 6.55
C VAL A 102 -4.08 -5.18 6.55
N ALA A 103 -3.09 -4.51 5.98
CA ALA A 103 -3.05 -3.06 5.86
C ALA A 103 -2.45 -2.66 4.51
N ILE A 104 -2.52 -1.39 4.13
CA ILE A 104 -1.90 -0.90 2.91
C ILE A 104 -0.66 -0.06 3.23
N VAL A 105 0.42 -0.29 2.50
CA VAL A 105 1.66 0.50 2.59
C VAL A 105 1.46 1.83 1.87
N GLU A 106 1.33 2.91 2.63
CA GLU A 106 1.08 4.25 2.10
C GLU A 106 2.37 5.06 1.91
N GLN A 107 3.36 4.88 2.77
CA GLN A 107 4.65 5.55 2.66
C GLN A 107 5.78 4.62 3.11
N ILE A 108 6.98 4.86 2.59
CA ILE A 108 8.22 4.20 3.00
C ILE A 108 9.24 5.31 3.25
N ASP A 109 9.72 5.43 4.48
CA ASP A 109 10.71 6.44 4.85
C ASP A 109 12.14 6.04 4.42
N PRO A 110 13.13 6.94 4.49
CA PRO A 110 14.51 6.62 4.14
C PRO A 110 15.16 5.51 4.99
N ASN A 111 14.63 5.21 6.18
CA ASN A 111 15.08 4.13 7.05
C ASN A 111 14.35 2.81 6.73
N GLY A 112 13.40 2.84 5.80
CA GLY A 112 12.56 1.72 5.42
C GLY A 112 11.38 1.46 6.37
N ASN A 113 11.07 2.37 7.32
CA ASN A 113 9.83 2.26 8.09
C ASN A 113 8.64 2.55 7.20
N LEU A 114 7.52 1.89 7.49
CA LEU A 114 6.31 2.00 6.68
C LEU A 114 5.27 2.83 7.42
N THR A 115 4.63 3.76 6.72
CA THR A 115 3.33 4.27 7.14
C THR A 115 2.27 3.40 6.49
N THR A 116 1.43 2.78 7.29
CA THR A 116 0.31 1.95 6.82
C THR A 116 -1.02 2.63 7.08
N SER A 117 -2.00 2.37 6.22
CA SER A 117 -3.40 2.71 6.44
C SER A 117 -4.19 1.45 6.80
N ASN A 118 -5.10 1.58 7.74
CA ASN A 118 -5.72 0.47 8.45
C ASN A 118 -7.20 0.69 8.71
N SER A 119 -7.92 -0.41 8.93
CA SER A 119 -9.26 -0.47 9.54
C SER A 119 -9.35 -1.72 10.41
N ALA A 120 -10.08 -1.69 11.52
CA ALA A 120 -10.13 -2.83 12.44
C ALA A 120 -11.58 -3.29 12.68
N TRP A 121 -11.81 -4.60 12.60
CA TRP A 121 -13.10 -5.22 12.85
C TRP A 121 -13.72 -4.74 14.16
N ASN A 122 -14.94 -4.22 14.04
CA ASN A 122 -15.77 -3.76 15.16
C ASN A 122 -15.08 -2.73 16.08
N SER A 123 -14.08 -1.98 15.57
CA SER A 123 -13.26 -1.03 16.30
C SER A 123 -13.05 0.25 15.50
N THR A 124 -11.79 0.58 15.17
CA THR A 124 -11.45 1.83 14.49
C THR A 124 -11.73 1.77 12.99
N TYR A 125 -12.50 2.74 12.51
CA TYR A 125 -12.90 2.82 11.10
C TYR A 125 -11.71 3.07 10.16
N PHE A 126 -10.83 3.97 10.55
CA PHE A 126 -9.61 4.30 9.81
C PHE A 126 -8.54 4.87 10.75
N TRP A 127 -7.29 4.44 10.57
CA TRP A 127 -6.12 5.11 11.15
C TRP A 127 -4.87 4.83 10.30
N THR A 128 -3.83 5.64 10.49
CA THR A 128 -2.49 5.34 10.01
C THR A 128 -1.59 4.93 11.16
N ASP A 129 -0.66 4.03 10.90
CA ASP A 129 0.33 3.60 11.88
C ASP A 129 1.70 3.44 11.25
N THR A 130 2.74 3.40 12.11
CA THR A 130 4.11 3.18 11.67
C THR A 130 4.54 1.75 11.99
N VAL A 131 4.90 1.00 10.96
CA VAL A 131 5.54 -0.31 11.10
C VAL A 131 7.04 -0.12 10.95
N VAL A 132 7.78 -0.35 12.05
CA VAL A 132 9.22 -0.10 12.11
C VAL A 132 9.98 -1.22 11.42
N ASN A 133 10.95 -0.82 10.58
CA ASN A 133 11.89 -1.74 9.95
C ASN A 133 13.01 -2.12 10.92
N VAL A 134 13.09 -3.40 11.27
CA VAL A 134 14.18 -3.93 12.09
C VAL A 134 14.95 -4.97 11.28
N GLY A 135 16.01 -4.53 10.59
CA GLY A 135 16.85 -5.42 9.79
C GLY A 135 16.11 -6.13 8.65
N GLY A 136 15.12 -5.47 8.04
CA GLY A 136 14.27 -6.04 7.00
C GLY A 136 13.02 -6.76 7.52
N THR A 137 12.79 -6.74 8.84
CA THR A 137 11.60 -7.33 9.46
C THR A 137 10.62 -6.23 9.84
N TYR A 138 9.32 -6.47 9.59
CA TYR A 138 8.23 -5.50 9.71
C TYR A 138 7.14 -5.94 10.69
N ASN A 139 7.52 -6.48 11.84
CA ASN A 139 6.56 -6.88 12.87
C ASN A 139 5.87 -5.65 13.49
N TRP A 140 4.61 -5.82 13.86
CA TRP A 140 3.80 -4.73 14.42
C TRP A 140 2.96 -5.22 15.60
N SER A 141 3.20 -4.66 16.79
CA SER A 141 2.52 -5.11 18.02
C SER A 141 2.72 -6.62 18.26
N HIS A 142 1.63 -7.37 18.33
CA HIS A 142 1.63 -8.84 18.46
C HIS A 142 1.51 -9.57 17.10
N TYR A 143 1.63 -8.86 16.01
CA TYR A 143 1.57 -9.42 14.66
C TYR A 143 2.96 -9.68 14.09
N THR A 144 3.11 -10.82 13.41
CA THR A 144 4.29 -11.12 12.61
C THR A 144 4.02 -10.88 11.13
N CYS A 145 4.85 -10.09 10.48
CA CYS A 145 4.74 -9.84 9.04
C CYS A 145 5.04 -11.12 8.26
N GLN A 146 4.10 -11.51 7.40
CA GLN A 146 4.24 -12.64 6.48
C GLN A 146 4.87 -12.19 5.15
N GLY A 147 4.64 -10.95 4.73
CA GLY A 147 5.13 -10.36 3.50
C GLY A 147 4.13 -9.37 2.88
N PHE A 148 4.39 -9.03 1.62
CA PHE A 148 3.68 -7.99 0.87
C PHE A 148 3.09 -8.54 -0.43
N ILE A 149 1.80 -8.32 -0.67
CA ILE A 149 1.13 -8.61 -1.95
C ILE A 149 1.15 -7.32 -2.77
N TYR A 150 1.76 -7.35 -3.95
CA TYR A 150 2.01 -6.13 -4.72
C TYR A 150 0.84 -5.76 -5.62
N ASN A 151 0.50 -4.48 -5.64
CA ASN A 151 -0.41 -3.93 -6.62
C ASN A 151 0.37 -3.65 -7.93
N PRO A 152 0.09 -4.36 -9.02
CA PRO A 152 0.86 -4.22 -10.27
C PRO A 152 0.60 -2.89 -10.97
N TYR A 153 -0.41 -2.14 -10.56
CA TYR A 153 -0.82 -0.88 -11.19
C TYR A 153 -0.31 0.36 -10.43
N THR A 154 0.26 0.17 -9.25
CA THR A 154 0.86 1.27 -8.48
C THR A 154 2.26 1.59 -9.00
N GLU A 155 2.46 2.81 -9.49
CA GLU A 155 3.78 3.28 -9.89
C GLU A 155 4.68 3.45 -8.67
N GLN A 156 5.83 2.78 -8.69
CA GLN A 156 6.84 2.96 -7.66
C GLN A 156 7.72 4.17 -8.01
N PRO A 157 8.20 4.95 -7.02
CA PRO A 157 9.17 5.99 -7.28
C PRO A 157 10.43 5.39 -7.91
N PRO A 158 11.09 6.10 -8.82
CA PRO A 158 12.30 5.61 -9.47
C PRO A 158 13.38 5.31 -8.41
N THR A 159 14.04 4.18 -8.57
CA THR A 159 15.14 3.80 -7.66
C THR A 159 16.27 4.82 -7.74
N PRO A 160 16.99 5.13 -6.64
CA PRO A 160 18.10 6.09 -6.62
C PRO A 160 19.20 5.83 -7.67
N THR A 161 19.34 4.60 -8.14
CA THR A 161 20.25 4.22 -9.22
C THR A 161 19.83 4.73 -10.59
N GLU A 162 18.54 4.98 -10.82
CA GLU A 162 18.05 5.55 -12.09
C GLU A 162 18.36 7.05 -12.19
N PHE A 163 18.39 7.77 -11.07
CA PHE A 163 18.80 9.19 -11.05
C PHE A 163 20.28 9.39 -11.42
N LYS A 164 21.16 8.41 -11.17
CA LYS A 164 22.59 8.50 -11.55
C LYS A 164 22.84 8.38 -13.05
N LYS A 165 21.85 7.89 -13.82
CA LYS A 165 21.94 7.75 -15.29
C LYS A 165 21.43 8.96 -16.06
N SER A 166 20.72 9.90 -15.43
CA SER A 166 20.38 11.15 -16.08
C SER A 166 21.64 12.01 -16.14
N LYS A 167 22.21 12.14 -17.32
CA LYS A 167 23.33 13.05 -17.64
C LYS A 167 22.85 14.50 -17.54
N PHE A 168 22.42 14.94 -16.36
CA PHE A 168 22.19 16.35 -16.15
C PHE A 168 23.57 16.99 -15.89
N PRO A 169 24.08 17.84 -16.80
CA PRO A 169 25.42 18.36 -16.68
C PRO A 169 25.44 19.49 -15.64
N TRP A 170 25.54 19.13 -14.37
CA TRP A 170 25.64 20.06 -13.22
C TRP A 170 26.77 21.10 -13.41
N TYR A 171 27.81 20.79 -14.18
CA TYR A 171 28.89 21.73 -14.51
C TYR A 171 28.42 22.93 -15.34
N LEU A 172 27.33 22.81 -16.10
CA LEU A 172 26.74 23.93 -16.84
C LEU A 172 25.98 24.90 -15.95
N TYR A 173 25.42 24.40 -14.83
CA TYR A 173 24.67 25.23 -13.89
C TYR A 173 25.64 26.07 -13.00
N SER A 174 26.74 25.48 -12.58
CA SER A 174 27.76 26.18 -11.78
C SER A 174 28.51 27.31 -12.56
N ARG A 175 28.54 27.19 -13.88
CA ARG A 175 29.12 28.22 -14.74
C ARG A 175 28.22 29.46 -14.93
N LYS A 176 26.88 29.24 -14.91
CA LYS A 176 25.91 30.35 -14.99
C LYS A 176 25.82 31.19 -13.72
N LEU A 177 26.11 30.62 -12.57
CA LEU A 177 26.09 31.34 -11.29
C LEU A 177 27.35 32.20 -11.12
N ARG A 178 28.53 31.73 -11.57
CA ARG A 178 29.78 32.49 -11.49
C ARG A 178 29.84 33.73 -12.38
N ASN A 179 29.08 33.75 -13.47
CA ASN A 179 29.03 34.92 -14.38
C ASN A 179 28.03 36.01 -13.98
N LYS A 180 27.26 35.80 -12.87
CA LYS A 180 26.34 36.79 -12.31
C LYS A 180 26.92 37.61 -11.16
N GLU A 181 28.09 37.24 -10.62
CA GLU A 181 28.77 37.96 -9.53
C GLU A 181 29.89 38.90 -10.01
N SER A 182 30.07 39.06 -11.32
CA SER A 182 31.09 39.93 -11.93
C SER A 182 30.52 40.94 -12.92
N SER A 183 29.33 41.48 -12.63
CA SER A 183 28.75 42.64 -13.36
C SER A 183 28.17 43.62 -12.38
#